data_7f1fdecfd6a011115c058e083cf65b46
#
_entry.id   7f1fdecfd6a011115c058e083cf65b46
#
_cell.length_a   1.000
_cell.length_b   1.000
_cell.length_c   1.000
_cell.angle_alpha   90.00
_cell.angle_beta   90.00
_cell.angle_gamma   90.00
#
_symmetry.space_group_name_H-M   'P 1'
#
loop_
_entity.id
_entity.type
_entity.pdbx_description
1 polymer ?
#
loop_
_entity_poly.entity_id
_entity_poly.type
_entity_poly.pdbx_seq_one_letter_code
_entity_poly.pdbx_strand_id
1 'polypeptide(L)'
;MEKKQKKGVARLFEIAGERKGLLILAGILSAGSACCMLVPYLSVYQVANELLQNAGNISQADSGHMIRWGWIAFAGLTGGLLLLYASLMASHIAAFRILYGLRIKLAEHIGRLPLGYLNGTSTGAIKKTMEQNIEKIETFIAHTIPDLVNVLATVVIMFTLFFTLNGWIAAVCLLAIALGIGLQCTMMFGKAGQEFMQTYFDTQEKMSASAVQYVRGMPVVKIFGQSIRSFRQFNKEIEAYKTYALKVCDTYQPGMVVFMVLLNSIVTFILPVGLLILSGQPQNIAFAAVYLFFIILGPGVATPIYKLTFLGSSTKEIDEGVTRLDRIFSEKTMPESLNPQKPHGYDITFTDVSFAYENKTEATRTDALHHINFTARAGEITALVGPSGSGKSTIANLIPRFWDVEQGEIKIGGTNVKNIATEQLMDLVSFVFQDSFLFFDTIYENIRVGNPHATREQVIAAAQAAQCDEFIQHLPKQYDTIIGEEGIYLSGGEEQRISVARAILKNSPILVLDEATAFADPENEYKMQLAIQKLIRDKTVIIIAHRLSSILSANRIVVLKEGCVVQQGTHEELCRQEGVYKKMWDAYTDASQWTLNK
;
A
#
# COMPACT_ATOMS: atom_id res chain seq x y z
N MET A 1 -19.30 11.69 20.84
CA MET A 1 -19.04 10.27 21.15
C MET A 1 -18.30 9.68 19.97
N GLU A 2 -17.00 9.56 20.05
CA GLU A 2 -16.21 8.85 19.02
C GLU A 2 -16.65 7.40 18.98
N LYS A 3 -17.19 6.97 17.85
CA LYS A 3 -17.52 5.56 17.61
C LYS A 3 -16.19 4.79 17.66
N LYS A 4 -16.02 3.98 18.71
CA LYS A 4 -14.86 3.09 18.85
C LYS A 4 -14.66 2.32 17.54
N GLN A 5 -13.61 2.66 16.78
CA GLN A 5 -13.32 1.99 15.50
C GLN A 5 -13.18 0.48 15.76
N LYS A 6 -13.93 -0.31 14.99
CA LYS A 6 -13.79 -1.77 15.02
C LYS A 6 -12.40 -2.13 14.50
N LYS A 7 -11.85 -3.25 14.93
CA LYS A 7 -10.52 -3.72 14.52
C LYS A 7 -10.63 -5.04 13.76
N GLY A 8 -9.62 -5.36 12.96
CA GLY A 8 -9.47 -6.63 12.28
C GLY A 8 -10.65 -7.02 11.38
N VAL A 9 -11.05 -8.27 11.46
CA VAL A 9 -12.15 -8.84 10.64
C VAL A 9 -13.46 -8.07 10.80
N ALA A 10 -13.78 -7.56 12.00
CA ALA A 10 -15.00 -6.79 12.22
C ALA A 10 -14.99 -5.45 11.45
N ARG A 11 -13.81 -4.82 11.33
CA ARG A 11 -13.60 -3.62 10.51
C ARG A 11 -13.68 -3.93 9.02
N LEU A 12 -13.15 -5.09 8.60
CA LEU A 12 -13.25 -5.56 7.23
C LEU A 12 -14.72 -5.71 6.79
N PHE A 13 -15.58 -6.29 7.64
CA PHE A 13 -17.02 -6.38 7.37
C PHE A 13 -17.71 -5.01 7.32
N GLU A 14 -17.20 -4.00 8.02
CA GLU A 14 -17.71 -2.64 7.92
C GLU A 14 -17.28 -2.00 6.57
N ILE A 15 -16.05 -2.19 6.14
CA ILE A 15 -15.54 -1.75 4.84
C ILE A 15 -16.29 -2.44 3.69
N ALA A 16 -16.66 -3.73 3.84
CA ALA A 16 -17.44 -4.49 2.86
C ALA A 16 -18.84 -3.87 2.60
N GLY A 17 -19.40 -3.12 3.56
CA GLY A 17 -20.60 -2.30 3.38
C GLY A 17 -21.82 -3.07 2.90
N GLU A 18 -22.44 -2.60 1.81
CA GLU A 18 -23.68 -3.14 1.23
C GLU A 18 -23.53 -4.53 0.59
N ARG A 19 -22.32 -5.04 0.43
CA ARG A 19 -22.05 -6.31 -0.28
C ARG A 19 -21.98 -7.54 0.61
N LYS A 20 -22.36 -7.41 1.87
CA LYS A 20 -22.45 -8.50 2.85
C LYS A 20 -23.38 -9.63 2.41
N GLY A 21 -24.41 -9.32 1.61
CA GLY A 21 -25.36 -10.32 1.10
C GLY A 21 -24.70 -11.43 0.28
N LEU A 22 -23.74 -11.08 -0.60
CA LEU A 22 -23.02 -12.08 -1.38
C LEU A 22 -22.09 -12.94 -0.52
N LEU A 23 -21.50 -12.38 0.53
CA LEU A 23 -20.64 -13.13 1.46
C LEU A 23 -21.47 -14.10 2.32
N ILE A 24 -22.67 -13.68 2.76
CA ILE A 24 -23.61 -14.54 3.48
C ILE A 24 -24.07 -15.67 2.57
N LEU A 25 -24.42 -15.38 1.32
CA LEU A 25 -24.79 -16.39 0.32
C LEU A 25 -23.65 -17.39 0.11
N ALA A 26 -22.42 -16.91 -0.06
CA ALA A 26 -21.24 -17.77 -0.19
C ALA A 26 -21.07 -18.69 1.02
N GLY A 27 -21.27 -18.18 2.25
CA GLY A 27 -21.25 -18.97 3.47
C GLY A 27 -22.33 -20.05 3.50
N ILE A 28 -23.57 -19.71 3.15
CA ILE A 28 -24.69 -20.68 3.10
C ILE A 28 -24.42 -21.78 2.08
N LEU A 29 -23.95 -21.42 0.87
CA LEU A 29 -23.61 -22.38 -0.17
C LEU A 29 -22.43 -23.28 0.26
N SER A 30 -21.45 -22.72 0.96
CA SER A 30 -20.29 -23.44 1.49
C SER A 30 -20.71 -24.46 2.56
N ALA A 31 -21.60 -24.07 3.49
CA ALA A 31 -22.17 -24.99 4.48
C ALA A 31 -23.01 -26.10 3.81
N GLY A 32 -23.81 -25.75 2.80
CA GLY A 32 -24.57 -26.74 2.00
C GLY A 32 -23.63 -27.71 1.28
N SER A 33 -22.50 -27.24 0.72
CA SER A 33 -21.47 -28.10 0.15
C SER A 33 -20.93 -29.08 1.18
N ALA A 34 -20.59 -28.61 2.40
CA ALA A 34 -20.10 -29.47 3.48
C ALA A 34 -21.09 -30.60 3.82
N CYS A 35 -22.41 -30.30 3.88
CA CYS A 35 -23.43 -31.32 4.08
C CYS A 35 -23.45 -32.36 2.94
N CYS A 36 -23.42 -31.90 1.69
CA CYS A 36 -23.48 -32.78 0.53
C CYS A 36 -22.21 -33.65 0.40
N MET A 37 -21.04 -33.13 0.73
CA MET A 37 -19.76 -33.85 0.69
C MET A 37 -19.65 -34.98 1.71
N LEU A 38 -20.48 -34.99 2.77
CA LEU A 38 -20.55 -36.09 3.74
C LEU A 38 -21.50 -37.20 3.31
N VAL A 39 -22.41 -36.98 2.34
CA VAL A 39 -23.35 -37.97 1.83
C VAL A 39 -22.67 -39.24 1.28
N PRO A 40 -21.57 -39.17 0.51
CA PRO A 40 -20.86 -40.38 0.06
C PRO A 40 -20.41 -41.29 1.20
N TYR A 41 -19.93 -40.72 2.32
CA TYR A 41 -19.50 -41.52 3.48
C TYR A 41 -20.68 -42.24 4.15
N LEU A 42 -21.82 -41.56 4.26
CA LEU A 42 -23.06 -42.19 4.74
C LEU A 42 -23.54 -43.28 3.79
N SER A 43 -23.40 -43.10 2.49
CA SER A 43 -23.75 -44.10 1.49
C SER A 43 -22.86 -45.35 1.61
N VAL A 44 -21.53 -45.14 1.80
CA VAL A 44 -20.60 -46.26 2.06
C VAL A 44 -20.98 -47.00 3.33
N TYR A 45 -21.38 -46.29 4.41
CA TYR A 45 -21.84 -46.92 5.63
C TYR A 45 -23.08 -47.79 5.39
N GLN A 46 -24.07 -47.31 4.64
CA GLN A 46 -25.30 -48.07 4.35
C GLN A 46 -25.02 -49.33 3.49
N VAL A 47 -24.18 -49.20 2.48
CA VAL A 47 -23.74 -50.33 1.65
C VAL A 47 -22.95 -51.34 2.49
N ALA A 48 -22.04 -50.87 3.34
CA ALA A 48 -21.26 -51.76 4.21
C ALA A 48 -22.15 -52.49 5.23
N ASN A 49 -23.15 -51.78 5.80
CA ASN A 49 -24.11 -52.37 6.74
C ASN A 49 -24.93 -53.47 6.06
N GLU A 50 -25.42 -53.24 4.85
CA GLU A 50 -26.16 -54.24 4.05
C GLU A 50 -25.33 -55.51 3.78
N LEU A 51 -24.06 -55.32 3.36
CA LEU A 51 -23.13 -56.42 3.11
C LEU A 51 -22.78 -57.19 4.38
N LEU A 52 -22.56 -56.53 5.50
CA LEU A 52 -22.22 -57.16 6.77
C LEU A 52 -23.43 -57.93 7.37
N GLN A 53 -24.64 -57.42 7.22
CA GLN A 53 -25.84 -58.13 7.65
C GLN A 53 -26.10 -59.42 6.88
N ASN A 54 -25.67 -59.44 5.61
CA ASN A 54 -25.80 -60.60 4.72
C ASN A 54 -24.49 -61.37 4.53
N ALA A 55 -23.50 -61.20 5.43
CA ALA A 55 -22.15 -61.79 5.29
C ALA A 55 -22.14 -63.35 5.18
N GLY A 56 -23.14 -64.05 5.76
CA GLY A 56 -23.29 -65.48 5.62
C GLY A 56 -23.83 -65.95 4.25
N ASN A 57 -24.51 -65.07 3.51
CA ASN A 57 -25.02 -65.37 2.16
C ASN A 57 -25.18 -64.08 1.37
N ILE A 58 -24.09 -63.64 0.74
CA ILE A 58 -24.01 -62.37 0.01
C ILE A 58 -25.07 -62.24 -1.11
N SER A 59 -25.54 -63.37 -1.65
CA SER A 59 -26.55 -63.37 -2.71
C SER A 59 -27.93 -62.86 -2.21
N GLN A 60 -28.17 -62.78 -0.89
CA GLN A 60 -29.38 -62.22 -0.28
C GLN A 60 -29.32 -60.71 -0.04
N ALA A 61 -28.14 -60.10 -0.22
CA ALA A 61 -28.03 -58.65 -0.08
C ALA A 61 -28.84 -57.92 -1.16
N ASP A 62 -29.57 -56.91 -0.78
CA ASP A 62 -30.42 -56.11 -1.69
C ASP A 62 -29.52 -55.25 -2.61
N SER A 63 -29.27 -55.76 -3.81
CA SER A 63 -28.51 -55.00 -4.82
C SER A 63 -29.20 -53.71 -5.24
N GLY A 64 -30.53 -53.67 -5.20
CA GLY A 64 -31.31 -52.43 -5.49
C GLY A 64 -31.08 -51.36 -4.43
N HIS A 65 -30.99 -51.75 -3.14
CA HIS A 65 -30.64 -50.84 -2.04
C HIS A 65 -29.22 -50.29 -2.21
N MET A 66 -28.23 -51.13 -2.52
CA MET A 66 -26.83 -50.71 -2.73
C MET A 66 -26.68 -49.78 -3.95
N ILE A 67 -27.35 -50.08 -5.07
CA ILE A 67 -27.34 -49.21 -6.26
C ILE A 67 -28.00 -47.85 -5.96
N ARG A 68 -29.09 -47.80 -5.23
CA ARG A 68 -29.72 -46.55 -4.81
C ARG A 68 -28.77 -45.66 -3.99
N TRP A 69 -28.05 -46.24 -3.01
CA TRP A 69 -27.08 -45.50 -2.22
C TRP A 69 -25.85 -45.07 -3.06
N GLY A 70 -25.48 -45.85 -4.06
CA GLY A 70 -24.47 -45.45 -5.04
C GLY A 70 -24.85 -44.20 -5.82
N TRP A 71 -26.12 -44.13 -6.29
CA TRP A 71 -26.66 -42.92 -6.94
C TRP A 71 -26.78 -41.74 -5.99
N ILE A 72 -27.16 -41.97 -4.73
CA ILE A 72 -27.22 -40.94 -3.68
C ILE A 72 -25.80 -40.38 -3.42
N ALA A 73 -24.81 -41.25 -3.32
CA ALA A 73 -23.40 -40.84 -3.18
C ALA A 73 -22.94 -39.95 -4.35
N PHE A 74 -23.22 -40.37 -5.58
CA PHE A 74 -22.91 -39.63 -6.78
C PHE A 74 -23.60 -38.26 -6.82
N ALA A 75 -24.90 -38.22 -6.50
CA ALA A 75 -25.66 -36.97 -6.44
C ALA A 75 -25.14 -36.04 -5.34
N GLY A 76 -24.82 -36.60 -4.16
CA GLY A 76 -24.21 -35.85 -3.05
C GLY A 76 -22.88 -35.24 -3.41
N LEU A 77 -21.97 -36.03 -4.02
CA LEU A 77 -20.68 -35.53 -4.46
C LEU A 77 -20.83 -34.42 -5.52
N THR A 78 -21.62 -34.67 -6.56
CA THR A 78 -21.81 -33.71 -7.66
C THR A 78 -22.49 -32.44 -7.14
N GLY A 79 -23.56 -32.57 -6.32
CA GLY A 79 -24.21 -31.43 -5.69
C GLY A 79 -23.27 -30.64 -4.78
N GLY A 80 -22.45 -31.33 -3.98
CA GLY A 80 -21.44 -30.72 -3.13
C GLY A 80 -20.41 -29.89 -3.91
N LEU A 81 -19.91 -30.44 -5.03
CA LEU A 81 -18.97 -29.73 -5.91
C LEU A 81 -19.61 -28.49 -6.58
N LEU A 82 -20.85 -28.62 -7.04
CA LEU A 82 -21.57 -27.50 -7.65
C LEU A 82 -21.85 -26.38 -6.63
N LEU A 83 -22.23 -26.73 -5.41
CA LEU A 83 -22.43 -25.75 -4.32
C LEU A 83 -21.11 -25.09 -3.91
N LEU A 84 -20.02 -25.84 -3.86
CA LEU A 84 -18.69 -25.29 -3.58
C LEU A 84 -18.28 -24.29 -4.66
N TYR A 85 -18.44 -24.68 -5.93
CA TYR A 85 -18.15 -23.79 -7.06
C TYR A 85 -18.97 -22.51 -7.00
N ALA A 86 -20.29 -22.62 -6.75
CA ALA A 86 -21.17 -21.46 -6.62
C ALA A 86 -20.80 -20.57 -5.42
N SER A 87 -20.39 -21.17 -4.30
CA SER A 87 -19.89 -20.46 -3.11
C SER A 87 -18.63 -19.65 -3.44
N LEU A 88 -17.62 -20.29 -4.04
CA LEU A 88 -16.38 -19.63 -4.42
C LEU A 88 -16.62 -18.52 -5.45
N MET A 89 -17.49 -18.75 -6.44
CA MET A 89 -17.85 -17.73 -7.41
C MET A 89 -18.48 -16.50 -6.75
N ALA A 90 -19.44 -16.71 -5.82
CA ALA A 90 -20.08 -15.63 -5.08
C ALA A 90 -19.08 -14.85 -4.22
N SER A 91 -18.17 -15.54 -3.53
CA SER A 91 -17.14 -14.91 -2.71
C SER A 91 -16.11 -14.12 -3.53
N HIS A 92 -15.66 -14.63 -4.68
CA HIS A 92 -14.76 -13.90 -5.57
C HIS A 92 -15.41 -12.64 -6.15
N ILE A 93 -16.66 -12.74 -6.62
CA ILE A 93 -17.40 -11.57 -7.11
C ILE A 93 -17.53 -10.50 -6.00
N ALA A 94 -17.82 -10.93 -4.76
CA ALA A 94 -17.87 -10.00 -3.63
C ALA A 94 -16.50 -9.37 -3.35
N ALA A 95 -15.43 -10.19 -3.29
CA ALA A 95 -14.08 -9.75 -3.03
C ALA A 95 -13.61 -8.69 -4.04
N PHE A 96 -13.66 -8.99 -5.35
CA PHE A 96 -13.23 -8.05 -6.39
C PHE A 96 -14.00 -6.73 -6.36
N ARG A 97 -15.29 -6.78 -6.10
CA ARG A 97 -16.10 -5.55 -5.98
C ARG A 97 -15.75 -4.74 -4.74
N ILE A 98 -15.45 -5.38 -3.62
CA ILE A 98 -15.00 -4.70 -2.39
C ILE A 98 -13.64 -4.06 -2.61
N LEU A 99 -12.71 -4.79 -3.21
CA LEU A 99 -11.35 -4.31 -3.50
C LEU A 99 -11.35 -3.12 -4.45
N TYR A 100 -12.13 -3.22 -5.54
CA TYR A 100 -12.28 -2.10 -6.46
C TYR A 100 -12.74 -0.83 -5.73
N GLY A 101 -13.82 -0.93 -4.94
CA GLY A 101 -14.32 0.20 -4.17
C GLY A 101 -13.32 0.72 -3.14
N LEU A 102 -12.54 -0.18 -2.51
CA LEU A 102 -11.51 0.19 -1.55
C LEU A 102 -10.33 0.92 -2.20
N ARG A 103 -9.86 0.42 -3.36
CA ARG A 103 -8.79 1.08 -4.12
C ARG A 103 -9.17 2.48 -4.59
N ILE A 104 -10.40 2.66 -5.09
CA ILE A 104 -10.89 3.99 -5.50
C ILE A 104 -10.94 4.93 -4.30
N LYS A 105 -11.57 4.51 -3.19
CA LYS A 105 -11.64 5.34 -1.97
C LYS A 105 -10.26 5.70 -1.43
N LEU A 106 -9.32 4.74 -1.46
CA LEU A 106 -7.96 4.99 -1.00
C LEU A 106 -7.24 5.98 -1.92
N ALA A 107 -7.37 5.83 -3.23
CA ALA A 107 -6.79 6.76 -4.20
C ALA A 107 -7.37 8.18 -4.07
N GLU A 108 -8.69 8.31 -3.93
CA GLU A 108 -9.36 9.59 -3.68
C GLU A 108 -8.90 10.23 -2.36
N HIS A 109 -8.78 9.42 -1.30
CA HIS A 109 -8.31 9.92 -0.01
C HIS A 109 -6.87 10.40 -0.08
N ILE A 110 -5.97 9.61 -0.70
CA ILE A 110 -4.56 9.98 -0.90
C ILE A 110 -4.45 11.28 -1.71
N GLY A 111 -5.28 11.46 -2.75
CA GLY A 111 -5.31 12.68 -3.55
C GLY A 111 -5.75 13.94 -2.78
N ARG A 112 -6.41 13.77 -1.63
CA ARG A 112 -6.84 14.87 -0.74
C ARG A 112 -5.93 15.09 0.46
N LEU A 113 -4.91 14.25 0.65
CA LEU A 113 -3.95 14.43 1.73
C LEU A 113 -3.00 15.60 1.45
N PRO A 114 -2.50 16.27 2.50
CA PRO A 114 -1.44 17.26 2.34
C PRO A 114 -0.20 16.64 1.67
N LEU A 115 0.45 17.39 0.78
CA LEU A 115 1.69 16.93 0.15
C LEU A 115 2.76 16.59 1.19
N GLY A 116 2.73 17.24 2.35
CA GLY A 116 3.60 16.96 3.48
C GLY A 116 3.53 15.54 3.99
N TYR A 117 2.34 14.96 4.06
CA TYR A 117 2.19 13.56 4.42
C TYR A 117 2.84 12.64 3.37
N LEU A 118 2.63 12.94 2.08
CA LEU A 118 3.19 12.15 0.99
C LEU A 118 4.72 12.22 0.94
N ASN A 119 5.30 13.39 1.20
CA ASN A 119 6.76 13.58 1.26
C ASN A 119 7.39 12.94 2.52
N GLY A 120 6.67 12.93 3.64
CA GLY A 120 7.10 12.29 4.90
C GLY A 120 6.90 10.78 4.94
N THR A 121 6.09 10.23 4.03
CA THR A 121 5.76 8.80 3.99
C THR A 121 6.45 8.13 2.79
N SER A 122 7.11 7.00 3.03
CA SER A 122 7.74 6.25 1.94
C SER A 122 6.72 5.85 0.88
N THR A 123 6.95 6.24 -0.38
CA THR A 123 6.15 5.83 -1.54
C THR A 123 6.00 4.31 -1.61
N GLY A 124 7.05 3.56 -1.27
CA GLY A 124 7.02 2.11 -1.18
C GLY A 124 6.05 1.58 -0.11
N ALA A 125 5.87 2.29 1.01
CA ALA A 125 4.91 1.90 2.04
C ALA A 125 3.46 2.11 1.58
N ILE A 126 3.19 3.22 0.88
CA ILE A 126 1.88 3.49 0.27
C ILE A 126 1.58 2.46 -0.82
N LYS A 127 2.53 2.21 -1.73
CA LYS A 127 2.43 1.19 -2.79
C LYS A 127 2.15 -0.19 -2.19
N LYS A 128 2.91 -0.61 -1.18
CA LYS A 128 2.70 -1.89 -0.48
C LYS A 128 1.29 -1.99 0.11
N THR A 129 0.74 -0.89 0.63
CA THR A 129 -0.62 -0.87 1.17
C THR A 129 -1.67 -0.97 0.07
N MET A 130 -1.50 -0.25 -1.04
CA MET A 130 -2.43 -0.26 -2.18
C MET A 130 -2.46 -1.59 -2.95
N GLU A 131 -1.34 -2.26 -3.03
CA GLU A 131 -1.19 -3.54 -3.77
C GLU A 131 -1.29 -4.72 -2.81
N GLN A 132 -0.26 -4.98 -2.02
CA GLN A 132 -0.12 -6.22 -1.26
C GLN A 132 -1.12 -6.36 -0.10
N ASN A 133 -1.35 -5.30 0.69
CA ASN A 133 -2.27 -5.41 1.83
C ASN A 133 -3.72 -5.55 1.35
N ILE A 134 -4.10 -4.88 0.26
CA ILE A 134 -5.43 -5.01 -0.33
C ILE A 134 -5.60 -6.40 -0.95
N GLU A 135 -4.58 -6.97 -1.62
CA GLU A 135 -4.62 -8.33 -2.17
C GLU A 135 -4.78 -9.41 -1.08
N LYS A 136 -4.13 -9.23 0.07
CA LYS A 136 -4.35 -10.11 1.23
C LYS A 136 -5.79 -10.07 1.74
N ILE A 137 -6.44 -8.90 1.71
CA ILE A 137 -7.86 -8.76 2.02
C ILE A 137 -8.71 -9.55 1.03
N GLU A 138 -8.36 -9.54 -0.26
CA GLU A 138 -9.03 -10.39 -1.27
C GLU A 138 -8.96 -11.86 -0.89
N THR A 139 -7.74 -12.38 -0.70
CA THR A 139 -7.51 -13.78 -0.36
C THR A 139 -8.32 -14.19 0.88
N PHE A 140 -8.41 -13.32 1.87
CA PHE A 140 -9.21 -13.59 3.05
C PHE A 140 -10.72 -13.65 2.75
N ILE A 141 -11.25 -12.68 2.00
CA ILE A 141 -12.67 -12.62 1.66
C ILE A 141 -13.05 -13.74 0.70
N ALA A 142 -12.25 -13.96 -0.34
CA ALA A 142 -12.56 -14.90 -1.41
C ALA A 142 -12.42 -16.37 -0.97
N HIS A 143 -11.43 -16.68 -0.15
CA HIS A 143 -11.08 -18.05 0.22
C HIS A 143 -11.28 -18.34 1.71
N THR A 144 -10.71 -17.51 2.61
CA THR A 144 -10.69 -17.83 4.05
C THR A 144 -12.07 -17.84 4.66
N ILE A 145 -12.96 -16.90 4.29
CA ILE A 145 -14.34 -16.84 4.85
C ILE A 145 -15.18 -18.05 4.42
N PRO A 146 -15.31 -18.40 3.11
CA PRO A 146 -16.04 -19.60 2.70
C PRO A 146 -15.43 -20.89 3.26
N ASP A 147 -14.10 -21.01 3.27
CA ASP A 147 -13.39 -22.16 3.84
C ASP A 147 -13.66 -22.32 5.33
N LEU A 148 -13.67 -21.24 6.09
CA LEU A 148 -13.99 -21.26 7.52
C LEU A 148 -15.41 -21.80 7.77
N VAL A 149 -16.40 -21.30 7.03
CA VAL A 149 -17.78 -21.76 7.15
C VAL A 149 -17.90 -23.23 6.77
N ASN A 150 -17.24 -23.66 5.68
CA ASN A 150 -17.20 -25.05 5.24
C ASN A 150 -16.61 -25.97 6.32
N VAL A 151 -15.45 -25.60 6.85
CA VAL A 151 -14.73 -26.36 7.87
C VAL A 151 -15.54 -26.47 9.16
N LEU A 152 -16.11 -25.35 9.64
CA LEU A 152 -16.96 -25.36 10.85
C LEU A 152 -18.20 -26.23 10.64
N ALA A 153 -18.88 -26.09 9.49
CA ALA A 153 -20.03 -26.92 9.16
C ALA A 153 -19.65 -28.41 9.12
N THR A 154 -18.54 -28.74 8.43
CA THR A 154 -18.03 -30.13 8.35
C THR A 154 -17.76 -30.71 9.73
N VAL A 155 -17.02 -29.98 10.59
CA VAL A 155 -16.70 -30.44 11.95
C VAL A 155 -17.95 -30.66 12.78
N VAL A 156 -18.90 -29.71 12.78
CA VAL A 156 -20.16 -29.81 13.52
C VAL A 156 -20.97 -31.00 13.06
N ILE A 157 -21.14 -31.18 11.75
CA ILE A 157 -21.93 -32.29 11.19
C ILE A 157 -21.24 -33.64 11.49
N MET A 158 -19.93 -33.75 11.30
CA MET A 158 -19.19 -34.98 11.59
C MET A 158 -19.30 -35.40 13.05
N PHE A 159 -19.05 -34.46 13.99
CA PHE A 159 -19.19 -34.78 15.41
C PHE A 159 -20.61 -35.10 15.80
N THR A 160 -21.61 -34.38 15.26
CA THR A 160 -23.02 -34.73 15.48
C THR A 160 -23.29 -36.15 15.02
N LEU A 161 -22.83 -36.52 13.83
CA LEU A 161 -22.98 -37.88 13.30
C LEU A 161 -22.23 -38.91 14.15
N PHE A 162 -21.01 -38.63 14.57
CA PHE A 162 -20.23 -39.52 15.43
C PHE A 162 -20.92 -39.80 16.76
N PHE A 163 -21.42 -38.77 17.45
CA PHE A 163 -22.11 -38.94 18.71
C PHE A 163 -23.47 -39.66 18.59
N THR A 164 -24.17 -39.47 17.48
CA THR A 164 -25.45 -40.20 17.21
C THR A 164 -25.21 -41.68 16.90
N LEU A 165 -24.07 -42.03 16.28
CA LEU A 165 -23.78 -43.43 15.96
C LEU A 165 -23.15 -44.17 17.14
N ASN A 166 -22.14 -43.64 17.78
CA ASN A 166 -21.55 -44.24 18.99
C ASN A 166 -20.78 -43.19 19.83
N GLY A 167 -21.31 -42.84 20.99
CA GLY A 167 -20.75 -41.80 21.87
C GLY A 167 -19.37 -42.14 22.43
N TRP A 168 -19.02 -43.44 22.66
CA TRP A 168 -17.70 -43.82 23.19
C TRP A 168 -16.60 -43.63 22.16
N ILE A 169 -16.80 -44.10 20.95
CA ILE A 169 -15.81 -43.91 19.86
C ILE A 169 -15.67 -42.41 19.52
N ALA A 170 -16.80 -41.67 19.47
CA ALA A 170 -16.81 -40.24 19.27
C ALA A 170 -16.01 -39.49 20.35
N ALA A 171 -16.17 -39.87 21.63
CA ALA A 171 -15.42 -39.29 22.72
C ALA A 171 -13.89 -39.54 22.62
N VAL A 172 -13.49 -40.74 22.17
CA VAL A 172 -12.09 -41.07 21.91
C VAL A 172 -11.50 -40.21 20.76
N CYS A 173 -12.26 -40.05 19.66
CA CYS A 173 -11.85 -39.13 18.59
C CYS A 173 -11.67 -37.69 19.10
N LEU A 174 -12.63 -37.21 19.88
CA LEU A 174 -12.58 -35.85 20.44
C LEU A 174 -11.39 -35.68 21.40
N LEU A 175 -11.10 -36.69 22.25
CA LEU A 175 -9.97 -36.68 23.16
C LEU A 175 -8.63 -36.61 22.40
N ALA A 176 -8.45 -37.43 21.35
CA ALA A 176 -7.25 -37.42 20.53
C ALA A 176 -7.02 -36.05 19.87
N ILE A 177 -8.09 -35.42 19.34
CA ILE A 177 -8.03 -34.06 18.77
C ILE A 177 -7.72 -33.02 19.84
N ALA A 178 -8.39 -33.08 20.99
CA ALA A 178 -8.17 -32.14 22.08
C ALA A 178 -6.75 -32.19 22.63
N LEU A 179 -6.15 -33.38 22.74
CA LEU A 179 -4.74 -33.55 23.12
C LEU A 179 -3.81 -32.92 22.06
N GLY A 180 -4.06 -33.14 20.79
CA GLY A 180 -3.27 -32.55 19.71
C GLY A 180 -3.35 -31.03 19.69
N ILE A 181 -4.57 -30.47 19.72
CA ILE A 181 -4.78 -29.02 19.78
C ILE A 181 -4.20 -28.42 21.06
N GLY A 182 -4.41 -29.05 22.21
CA GLY A 182 -3.86 -28.59 23.51
C GLY A 182 -2.35 -28.44 23.46
N LEU A 183 -1.65 -29.47 22.95
CA LEU A 183 -0.19 -29.43 22.78
C LEU A 183 0.24 -28.31 21.82
N GLN A 184 -0.43 -28.16 20.69
CA GLN A 184 -0.17 -27.11 19.71
C GLN A 184 -0.38 -25.71 20.31
N CYS A 185 -1.47 -25.52 21.05
CA CYS A 185 -1.80 -24.24 21.70
C CYS A 185 -0.76 -23.84 22.75
N THR A 186 -0.28 -24.77 23.58
CA THR A 186 0.74 -24.46 24.61
C THR A 186 2.04 -23.95 23.98
N MET A 187 2.42 -24.47 22.80
CA MET A 187 3.62 -24.04 22.09
C MET A 187 3.42 -22.70 21.34
N MET A 188 2.23 -22.48 20.75
CA MET A 188 1.98 -21.30 19.91
C MET A 188 1.60 -20.05 20.71
N PHE A 189 0.84 -20.21 21.81
CA PHE A 189 0.28 -19.09 22.58
C PHE A 189 0.99 -18.84 23.91
N GLY A 190 2.03 -19.59 24.25
CA GLY A 190 2.89 -19.29 25.40
C GLY A 190 3.59 -17.93 25.24
N LYS A 191 3.80 -17.19 26.35
CA LYS A 191 4.48 -15.88 26.33
C LYS A 191 5.82 -15.93 25.59
N ALA A 192 6.62 -16.96 25.87
CA ALA A 192 7.90 -17.19 25.18
C ALA A 192 7.76 -17.38 23.67
N GLY A 193 6.70 -18.06 23.21
CA GLY A 193 6.44 -18.28 21.80
C GLY A 193 6.06 -16.99 21.05
N GLN A 194 5.28 -16.12 21.68
CA GLN A 194 4.88 -14.84 21.07
C GLN A 194 6.08 -13.89 20.90
N GLU A 195 6.89 -13.69 21.93
CA GLU A 195 8.10 -12.87 21.89
C GLU A 195 9.10 -13.40 20.84
N PHE A 196 9.17 -14.71 20.74
CA PHE A 196 10.06 -15.39 19.83
C PHE A 196 9.64 -15.20 18.37
N MET A 197 8.35 -15.32 18.07
CA MET A 197 7.80 -15.10 16.72
C MET A 197 7.91 -13.63 16.32
N GLN A 198 7.69 -12.70 17.24
CA GLN A 198 7.88 -11.29 16.99
C GLN A 198 9.33 -10.98 16.60
N THR A 199 10.31 -11.48 17.36
CA THR A 199 11.75 -11.31 17.05
C THR A 199 12.12 -11.90 15.68
N TYR A 200 11.51 -13.03 15.31
CA TYR A 200 11.69 -13.61 13.96
C TYR A 200 11.23 -12.66 12.86
N PHE A 201 10.02 -12.11 12.97
CA PHE A 201 9.49 -11.15 11.98
C PHE A 201 10.30 -9.84 11.95
N ASP A 202 10.70 -9.31 13.08
CA ASP A 202 11.55 -8.10 13.17
C ASP A 202 12.90 -8.32 12.47
N THR A 203 13.49 -9.51 12.63
CA THR A 203 14.76 -9.86 12.01
C THR A 203 14.60 -10.05 10.50
N GLN A 204 13.50 -10.62 10.04
CA GLN A 204 13.14 -10.72 8.63
C GLN A 204 12.97 -9.34 7.98
N GLU A 205 12.31 -8.41 8.67
CA GLU A 205 12.13 -7.03 8.19
C GLU A 205 13.47 -6.30 8.05
N LYS A 206 14.35 -6.40 9.07
CA LYS A 206 15.70 -5.83 9.02
C LYS A 206 16.54 -6.39 7.87
N MET A 207 16.52 -7.71 7.69
CA MET A 207 17.20 -8.36 6.56
C MET A 207 16.68 -7.85 5.21
N SER A 208 15.34 -7.74 5.05
CA SER A 208 14.73 -7.24 3.82
C SER A 208 15.10 -5.78 3.55
N ALA A 209 15.10 -4.93 4.56
CA ALA A 209 15.51 -3.53 4.44
C ALA A 209 16.98 -3.40 4.01
N SER A 210 17.88 -4.19 4.63
CA SER A 210 19.31 -4.24 4.26
C SER A 210 19.53 -4.79 2.86
N ALA A 211 18.71 -5.75 2.40
CA ALA A 211 18.76 -6.28 1.04
C ALA A 211 18.41 -5.20 0.00
N VAL A 212 17.36 -4.41 0.23
CA VAL A 212 16.99 -3.28 -0.64
C VAL A 212 18.13 -2.25 -0.71
N GLN A 213 18.74 -1.92 0.43
CA GLN A 213 19.88 -1.00 0.48
C GLN A 213 21.08 -1.54 -0.30
N TYR A 214 21.37 -2.84 -0.17
CA TYR A 214 22.45 -3.50 -0.92
C TYR A 214 22.20 -3.45 -2.43
N VAL A 215 20.98 -3.74 -2.90
CA VAL A 215 20.63 -3.71 -4.32
C VAL A 215 20.73 -2.28 -4.88
N ARG A 216 20.22 -1.27 -4.15
CA ARG A 216 20.35 0.14 -4.55
C ARG A 216 21.81 0.61 -4.60
N GLY A 217 22.64 0.11 -3.68
CA GLY A 217 24.07 0.41 -3.64
C GLY A 217 24.92 -0.44 -4.60
N MET A 218 24.33 -1.31 -5.43
CA MET A 218 25.05 -2.25 -6.28
C MET A 218 26.09 -1.60 -7.22
N PRO A 219 25.83 -0.43 -7.84
CA PRO A 219 26.86 0.26 -8.63
C PRO A 219 28.13 0.56 -7.83
N VAL A 220 27.95 1.04 -6.59
CA VAL A 220 29.08 1.33 -5.68
C VAL A 220 29.80 0.05 -5.29
N VAL A 221 29.04 -1.01 -4.93
CA VAL A 221 29.60 -2.32 -4.58
C VAL A 221 30.46 -2.88 -5.70
N LYS A 222 30.00 -2.77 -6.96
CA LYS A 222 30.72 -3.25 -8.15
C LYS A 222 31.98 -2.43 -8.44
N ILE A 223 31.89 -1.09 -8.40
CA ILE A 223 33.04 -0.20 -8.67
C ILE A 223 34.16 -0.44 -7.66
N PHE A 224 33.82 -0.63 -6.39
CA PHE A 224 34.81 -0.84 -5.33
C PHE A 224 35.16 -2.33 -5.10
N GLY A 225 34.75 -3.23 -5.97
CA GLY A 225 35.08 -4.65 -5.92
C GLY A 225 34.62 -5.37 -4.63
N GLN A 226 33.56 -4.86 -4.00
CA GLN A 226 33.07 -5.40 -2.74
C GLN A 226 32.18 -6.63 -2.97
N SER A 227 32.20 -7.59 -2.03
CA SER A 227 31.32 -8.75 -2.01
C SER A 227 30.19 -8.59 -0.97
N ILE A 228 29.17 -9.48 -1.03
CA ILE A 228 28.13 -9.57 0.02
C ILE A 228 28.73 -9.66 1.43
N ARG A 229 29.83 -10.41 1.59
CA ARG A 229 30.51 -10.53 2.88
C ARG A 229 31.20 -9.24 3.33
N SER A 230 31.60 -8.40 2.40
CA SER A 230 32.20 -7.08 2.67
C SER A 230 31.14 -6.07 3.10
N PHE A 231 29.89 -6.23 2.66
CA PHE A 231 28.76 -5.44 3.16
C PHE A 231 28.29 -6.00 4.51
N ARG A 232 29.09 -5.69 5.54
CA ARG A 232 28.99 -6.26 6.89
C ARG A 232 27.59 -6.22 7.49
N GLN A 233 26.85 -5.15 7.28
CA GLN A 233 25.50 -5.00 7.84
C GLN A 233 24.54 -6.03 7.25
N PHE A 234 24.50 -6.16 5.92
CA PHE A 234 23.60 -7.13 5.27
C PHE A 234 23.95 -8.58 5.65
N ASN A 235 25.24 -8.90 5.67
CA ASN A 235 25.69 -10.23 6.11
C ASN A 235 25.29 -10.53 7.57
N LYS A 236 25.41 -9.53 8.47
CA LYS A 236 24.97 -9.64 9.86
C LYS A 236 23.47 -9.90 9.99
N GLU A 237 22.65 -9.20 9.21
CA GLU A 237 21.20 -9.39 9.22
C GLU A 237 20.78 -10.76 8.65
N ILE A 238 21.48 -11.26 7.60
CA ILE A 238 21.28 -12.62 7.08
C ILE A 238 21.60 -13.67 8.15
N GLU A 239 22.73 -13.57 8.82
CA GLU A 239 23.11 -14.53 9.84
C GLU A 239 22.19 -14.48 11.07
N ALA A 240 21.74 -13.28 11.46
CA ALA A 240 20.75 -13.10 12.51
C ALA A 240 19.41 -13.76 12.12
N TYR A 241 18.90 -13.49 10.92
CA TYR A 241 17.66 -14.11 10.42
C TYR A 241 17.78 -15.64 10.36
N LYS A 242 18.87 -16.17 9.80
CA LYS A 242 19.16 -17.62 9.76
C LYS A 242 19.12 -18.23 11.16
N THR A 243 19.81 -17.60 12.13
CA THR A 243 19.87 -18.09 13.51
C THR A 243 18.48 -18.16 14.14
N TYR A 244 17.68 -17.12 13.99
CA TYR A 244 16.32 -17.11 14.50
C TYR A 244 15.39 -18.04 13.74
N ALA A 245 15.50 -18.16 12.40
CA ALA A 245 14.72 -19.08 11.60
C ALA A 245 14.95 -20.54 12.02
N LEU A 246 16.21 -20.95 12.19
CA LEU A 246 16.55 -22.30 12.67
C LEU A 246 15.98 -22.52 14.07
N LYS A 247 16.13 -21.56 14.97
CA LYS A 247 15.60 -21.68 16.32
C LYS A 247 14.07 -21.76 16.38
N VAL A 248 13.35 -21.04 15.47
CA VAL A 248 11.91 -21.19 15.29
C VAL A 248 11.56 -22.61 14.85
N CYS A 249 12.28 -23.16 13.86
CA CYS A 249 12.07 -24.54 13.42
C CYS A 249 12.28 -25.52 14.58
N ASP A 250 13.41 -25.44 15.28
CA ASP A 250 13.72 -26.34 16.39
C ASP A 250 12.70 -26.27 17.55
N THR A 251 12.12 -25.09 17.77
CA THR A 251 11.15 -24.88 18.86
C THR A 251 9.74 -25.35 18.48
N TYR A 252 9.28 -25.05 17.27
CA TYR A 252 7.89 -25.32 16.87
C TYR A 252 7.68 -26.65 16.13
N GLN A 253 8.71 -27.12 15.39
CA GLN A 253 8.59 -28.32 14.57
C GLN A 253 8.23 -29.59 15.39
N PRO A 254 8.81 -29.86 16.56
CA PRO A 254 8.46 -31.07 17.32
C PRO A 254 6.98 -31.10 17.70
N GLY A 255 6.44 -29.98 18.21
CA GLY A 255 5.03 -29.89 18.58
C GLY A 255 4.10 -30.02 17.38
N MET A 256 4.44 -29.38 16.25
CA MET A 256 3.70 -29.50 15.01
C MET A 256 3.68 -30.95 14.49
N VAL A 257 4.82 -31.64 14.54
CA VAL A 257 4.92 -33.04 14.12
C VAL A 257 4.05 -33.93 15.02
N VAL A 258 4.13 -33.79 16.34
CA VAL A 258 3.28 -34.55 17.27
C VAL A 258 1.80 -34.27 17.05
N PHE A 259 1.43 -32.99 16.87
CA PHE A 259 0.04 -32.61 16.52
C PHE A 259 -0.43 -33.30 15.22
N MET A 260 0.39 -33.22 14.16
CA MET A 260 0.05 -33.87 12.87
C MET A 260 -0.05 -35.39 13.00
N VAL A 261 0.87 -36.01 13.74
CA VAL A 261 0.85 -37.47 13.95
C VAL A 261 -0.41 -37.86 14.72
N LEU A 262 -0.76 -37.19 15.82
CA LEU A 262 -1.96 -37.47 16.58
C LEU A 262 -3.22 -37.31 15.73
N LEU A 263 -3.29 -36.25 14.95
CA LEU A 263 -4.45 -35.94 14.12
C LEU A 263 -4.65 -36.92 12.97
N ASN A 264 -3.57 -37.34 12.29
CA ASN A 264 -3.63 -38.32 11.20
C ASN A 264 -3.70 -39.77 11.69
N SER A 265 -3.33 -40.03 12.94
CA SER A 265 -3.38 -41.36 13.57
C SER A 265 -4.64 -41.61 14.39
N ILE A 266 -5.74 -40.87 14.13
CA ILE A 266 -7.02 -41.04 14.87
C ILE A 266 -7.49 -42.51 14.84
N VAL A 267 -7.30 -43.22 13.73
CA VAL A 267 -7.63 -44.63 13.61
C VAL A 267 -6.92 -45.49 14.67
N THR A 268 -5.67 -45.17 15.04
CA THR A 268 -4.91 -45.89 16.06
C THR A 268 -5.59 -45.82 17.44
N PHE A 269 -6.33 -44.75 17.73
CA PHE A 269 -7.11 -44.60 18.94
C PHE A 269 -8.48 -45.29 18.84
N ILE A 270 -9.12 -45.27 17.66
CA ILE A 270 -10.42 -45.91 17.39
C ILE A 270 -10.28 -47.43 17.43
N LEU A 271 -9.20 -48.00 16.85
CA LEU A 271 -9.06 -49.47 16.70
C LEU A 271 -9.16 -50.23 18.04
N PRO A 272 -8.39 -49.95 19.09
CA PRO A 272 -8.44 -50.73 20.33
C PRO A 272 -9.82 -50.59 21.04
N VAL A 273 -10.38 -49.39 21.05
CA VAL A 273 -11.68 -49.16 21.70
C VAL A 273 -12.81 -49.88 20.99
N GLY A 274 -12.84 -49.80 19.67
CA GLY A 274 -13.83 -50.52 18.85
C GLY A 274 -13.71 -52.04 18.96
N LEU A 275 -12.48 -52.57 18.99
CA LEU A 275 -12.21 -54.02 19.22
C LEU A 275 -12.62 -54.47 20.62
N LEU A 276 -12.40 -53.69 21.66
CA LEU A 276 -12.87 -53.99 23.02
C LEU A 276 -14.37 -54.03 23.10
N ILE A 277 -15.10 -53.10 22.48
CA ILE A 277 -16.56 -53.12 22.44
C ILE A 277 -17.04 -54.33 21.64
N LEU A 278 -16.43 -54.62 20.50
CA LEU A 278 -16.82 -55.73 19.63
C LEU A 278 -16.52 -57.09 20.29
N SER A 279 -15.41 -57.22 21.06
CA SER A 279 -15.09 -58.44 21.82
C SER A 279 -16.12 -58.75 22.89
N GLY A 280 -16.73 -57.75 23.51
CA GLY A 280 -17.83 -57.91 24.42
C GLY A 280 -19.18 -58.27 23.77
N GLN A 281 -19.33 -58.03 22.49
CA GLN A 281 -20.55 -58.27 21.70
C GLN A 281 -20.23 -58.79 20.28
N PRO A 282 -19.62 -59.95 20.13
CA PRO A 282 -19.04 -60.40 18.86
C PRO A 282 -20.09 -60.66 17.74
N GLN A 283 -21.36 -60.80 18.08
CA GLN A 283 -22.46 -60.97 17.11
C GLN A 283 -23.21 -59.67 16.77
N ASN A 284 -22.74 -58.54 17.29
CA ASN A 284 -23.38 -57.22 17.01
C ASN A 284 -22.90 -56.68 15.66
N ILE A 285 -23.51 -57.16 14.56
CA ILE A 285 -23.18 -56.79 13.19
C ILE A 285 -23.45 -55.29 12.97
N ALA A 286 -24.49 -54.72 13.58
CA ALA A 286 -24.79 -53.30 13.47
C ALA A 286 -23.66 -52.45 14.06
N PHE A 287 -23.08 -52.85 15.19
CA PHE A 287 -21.91 -52.17 15.74
C PHE A 287 -20.65 -52.34 14.84
N ALA A 288 -20.47 -53.52 14.22
CA ALA A 288 -19.35 -53.73 13.29
C ALA A 288 -19.41 -52.77 12.09
N ALA A 289 -20.61 -52.50 11.55
CA ALA A 289 -20.83 -51.54 10.47
C ALA A 289 -20.49 -50.09 10.92
N VAL A 290 -20.96 -49.70 12.13
CA VAL A 290 -20.64 -48.40 12.73
C VAL A 290 -19.12 -48.26 12.95
N TYR A 291 -18.47 -49.30 13.45
CA TYR A 291 -17.03 -49.31 13.70
C TYR A 291 -16.23 -49.16 12.41
N LEU A 292 -16.61 -49.85 11.34
CA LEU A 292 -16.03 -49.70 10.01
C LEU A 292 -16.21 -48.27 9.50
N PHE A 293 -17.37 -47.66 9.68
CA PHE A 293 -17.63 -46.28 9.33
C PHE A 293 -16.69 -45.30 10.05
N PHE A 294 -16.42 -45.46 11.35
CA PHE A 294 -15.49 -44.65 12.08
C PHE A 294 -14.03 -44.81 11.57
N ILE A 295 -13.64 -46.01 11.16
CA ILE A 295 -12.32 -46.26 10.57
C ILE A 295 -12.17 -45.51 9.25
N ILE A 296 -13.22 -45.45 8.41
CA ILE A 296 -13.19 -44.79 7.11
C ILE A 296 -13.30 -43.28 7.23
N LEU A 297 -14.24 -42.76 8.04
CA LEU A 297 -14.49 -41.32 8.13
C LEU A 297 -13.62 -40.63 9.20
N GLY A 298 -13.17 -41.35 10.23
CA GLY A 298 -12.37 -40.77 11.31
C GLY A 298 -11.16 -39.96 10.85
N PRO A 299 -10.31 -40.48 9.96
CA PRO A 299 -9.19 -39.71 9.38
C PRO A 299 -9.64 -38.43 8.66
N GLY A 300 -10.85 -38.42 8.13
CA GLY A 300 -11.42 -37.24 7.44
C GLY A 300 -11.57 -35.99 8.32
N VAL A 301 -11.55 -36.14 9.66
CA VAL A 301 -11.56 -35.02 10.61
C VAL A 301 -10.25 -34.24 10.61
N ALA A 302 -9.14 -34.87 10.22
CA ALA A 302 -7.83 -34.27 10.27
C ALA A 302 -7.73 -32.98 9.44
N THR A 303 -8.18 -33.02 8.19
CA THR A 303 -8.08 -31.88 7.26
C THR A 303 -8.85 -30.63 7.75
N PRO A 304 -10.15 -30.71 8.16
CA PRO A 304 -10.84 -29.58 8.73
C PRO A 304 -10.16 -28.99 9.98
N ILE A 305 -9.73 -29.83 10.90
CA ILE A 305 -9.05 -29.38 12.14
C ILE A 305 -7.72 -28.69 11.81
N TYR A 306 -6.94 -29.24 10.88
CA TYR A 306 -5.71 -28.64 10.43
C TYR A 306 -5.94 -27.25 9.82
N LYS A 307 -6.95 -27.07 8.97
CA LYS A 307 -7.33 -25.76 8.43
C LYS A 307 -7.69 -24.74 9.53
N LEU A 308 -8.38 -25.15 10.58
CA LEU A 308 -8.73 -24.27 11.69
C LEU A 308 -7.50 -23.75 12.45
N THR A 309 -6.43 -24.53 12.58
CA THR A 309 -5.21 -24.10 13.28
C THR A 309 -4.48 -22.96 12.55
N PHE A 310 -4.56 -22.91 11.21
CA PHE A 310 -3.95 -21.84 10.42
C PHE A 310 -4.79 -20.57 10.33
N LEU A 311 -6.06 -20.61 10.72
CA LEU A 311 -6.94 -19.45 10.69
C LEU A 311 -6.42 -18.29 11.58
N GLY A 312 -5.78 -18.63 12.70
CA GLY A 312 -5.20 -17.63 13.61
C GLY A 312 -4.09 -16.78 12.99
N SER A 313 -3.28 -17.36 12.09
CA SER A 313 -2.25 -16.62 11.35
C SER A 313 -2.85 -15.71 10.29
N SER A 314 -3.82 -16.20 9.54
CA SER A 314 -4.53 -15.42 8.52
C SER A 314 -5.29 -14.23 9.12
N THR A 315 -5.90 -14.39 10.29
CA THR A 315 -6.59 -13.28 10.97
C THR A 315 -5.64 -12.20 11.46
N LYS A 316 -4.45 -12.54 11.97
CA LYS A 316 -3.43 -11.55 12.35
C LYS A 316 -2.91 -10.77 11.15
N GLU A 317 -2.66 -11.44 10.04
CA GLU A 317 -2.19 -10.81 8.82
C GLU A 317 -3.21 -9.79 8.26
N ILE A 318 -4.49 -10.12 8.35
CA ILE A 318 -5.58 -9.21 7.98
C ILE A 318 -5.70 -8.05 8.96
N ASP A 319 -5.58 -8.28 10.26
CA ASP A 319 -5.62 -7.22 11.27
C ASP A 319 -4.51 -6.18 11.02
N GLU A 320 -3.31 -6.63 10.68
CA GLU A 320 -2.20 -5.75 10.31
C GLU A 320 -2.48 -4.99 9.00
N GLY A 321 -2.98 -5.66 7.96
CA GLY A 321 -3.33 -5.05 6.68
C GLY A 321 -4.41 -3.97 6.84
N VAL A 322 -5.48 -4.26 7.58
CA VAL A 322 -6.56 -3.32 7.88
C VAL A 322 -6.05 -2.15 8.73
N THR A 323 -5.19 -2.40 9.72
CA THR A 323 -4.60 -1.35 10.56
C THR A 323 -3.76 -0.38 9.73
N ARG A 324 -2.98 -0.86 8.77
CA ARG A 324 -2.21 -0.01 7.85
C ARG A 324 -3.11 0.83 6.93
N LEU A 325 -4.21 0.25 6.44
CA LEU A 325 -5.22 0.98 5.66
C LEU A 325 -5.90 2.06 6.50
N ASP A 326 -6.37 1.71 7.70
CA ASP A 326 -7.02 2.66 8.60
C ASP A 326 -6.07 3.78 9.02
N ARG A 327 -4.77 3.53 9.13
CA ARG A 327 -3.78 4.57 9.37
C ARG A 327 -3.79 5.63 8.26
N ILE A 328 -3.82 5.20 6.98
CA ILE A 328 -3.90 6.17 5.87
C ILE A 328 -5.25 6.89 5.89
N PHE A 329 -6.37 6.18 6.09
CA PHE A 329 -7.70 6.81 6.16
C PHE A 329 -7.91 7.71 7.37
N SER A 330 -7.16 7.54 8.45
CA SER A 330 -7.24 8.39 9.64
C SER A 330 -6.46 9.69 9.49
N GLU A 331 -5.57 9.78 8.51
CA GLU A 331 -4.87 11.03 8.22
C GLU A 331 -5.84 12.11 7.76
N LYS A 332 -5.67 13.29 8.31
CA LYS A 332 -6.55 14.41 8.03
C LYS A 332 -6.30 14.93 6.61
N THR A 333 -7.34 14.95 5.82
CA THR A 333 -7.34 15.66 4.53
C THR A 333 -7.22 17.17 4.77
N MET A 334 -6.73 17.90 3.75
CA MET A 334 -6.70 19.35 3.79
C MET A 334 -8.13 19.88 4.00
N PRO A 335 -8.37 20.72 5.03
CA PRO A 335 -9.70 21.26 5.29
C PRO A 335 -10.12 22.21 4.15
N GLU A 336 -11.28 21.97 3.56
CA GLU A 336 -11.86 22.86 2.57
C GLU A 336 -12.65 23.98 3.25
N SER A 337 -12.63 25.16 2.63
CA SER A 337 -13.43 26.29 3.12
C SER A 337 -14.92 26.03 2.87
N LEU A 338 -15.73 26.18 3.90
CA LEU A 338 -17.19 26.07 3.78
C LEU A 338 -17.80 27.22 2.94
N ASN A 339 -17.13 28.38 2.89
CA ASN A 339 -17.53 29.56 2.13
C ASN A 339 -16.33 30.06 1.31
N PRO A 340 -16.02 29.43 0.18
CA PRO A 340 -14.86 29.76 -0.63
C PRO A 340 -14.99 31.18 -1.21
N GLN A 341 -13.91 31.96 -1.09
CA GLN A 341 -13.79 33.32 -1.58
C GLN A 341 -12.91 33.36 -2.83
N LYS A 342 -13.24 34.24 -3.77
CA LYS A 342 -12.40 34.49 -4.94
C LYS A 342 -11.40 35.61 -4.65
N PRO A 343 -10.11 35.47 -4.99
CA PRO A 343 -9.14 36.54 -4.85
C PRO A 343 -9.44 37.67 -5.86
N HIS A 344 -9.15 38.90 -5.46
CA HIS A 344 -9.35 40.11 -6.27
C HIS A 344 -8.10 40.58 -7.02
N GLY A 345 -7.08 39.75 -7.11
CA GLY A 345 -5.81 40.02 -7.76
C GLY A 345 -4.87 38.83 -7.65
N TYR A 346 -3.59 39.04 -7.99
CA TYR A 346 -2.59 37.98 -8.01
C TYR A 346 -1.32 38.32 -7.22
N ASP A 347 -1.38 39.37 -6.40
CA ASP A 347 -0.34 39.65 -5.41
C ASP A 347 -0.33 38.59 -4.32
N ILE A 348 0.86 38.22 -3.84
CA ILE A 348 1.04 37.21 -2.81
C ILE A 348 1.65 37.89 -1.58
N THR A 349 0.94 37.86 -0.46
CA THR A 349 1.38 38.49 0.79
C THR A 349 1.56 37.44 1.88
N PHE A 350 2.74 37.41 2.48
CA PHE A 350 3.06 36.68 3.69
C PHE A 350 3.03 37.64 4.88
N THR A 351 2.24 37.36 5.89
CA THR A 351 2.09 38.20 7.11
C THR A 351 2.37 37.34 8.33
N ASP A 352 3.50 37.60 8.97
CA ASP A 352 3.95 36.94 10.21
C ASP A 352 3.92 35.40 10.18
N VAL A 353 4.34 34.81 9.04
CA VAL A 353 4.24 33.38 8.80
C VAL A 353 5.39 32.63 9.47
N SER A 354 5.03 31.72 10.39
CA SER A 354 5.95 30.72 10.96
C SER A 354 5.46 29.31 10.62
N PHE A 355 6.41 28.39 10.32
CA PHE A 355 6.08 27.06 9.83
C PHE A 355 7.11 26.00 10.21
N ALA A 356 6.62 24.82 10.64
CA ALA A 356 7.41 23.59 10.83
C ALA A 356 6.81 22.43 10.04
N TYR A 357 7.64 21.53 9.50
CA TYR A 357 7.19 20.37 8.73
C TYR A 357 6.58 19.24 9.57
N GLU A 358 6.92 19.16 10.85
CA GLU A 358 6.46 18.09 11.74
C GLU A 358 5.81 18.69 12.98
N ASN A 359 4.64 18.17 13.36
CA ASN A 359 4.00 18.43 14.65
C ASN A 359 4.74 17.67 15.76
N LYS A 360 5.99 18.05 16.05
CA LYS A 360 6.73 17.56 17.23
C LYS A 360 6.25 18.32 18.47
N THR A 361 6.40 17.68 19.64
CA THR A 361 6.19 18.35 20.93
C THR A 361 7.05 19.62 20.99
N GLU A 362 6.58 20.68 21.65
CA GLU A 362 7.26 21.99 21.74
C GLU A 362 8.76 21.89 22.05
N ALA A 363 9.17 20.87 22.81
CA ALA A 363 10.59 20.64 23.17
C ALA A 363 11.50 20.13 22.03
N THR A 364 10.93 19.65 20.92
CA THR A 364 11.70 19.07 19.78
C THR A 364 11.34 19.72 18.44
N ARG A 365 10.52 20.76 18.44
CA ARG A 365 10.09 21.50 17.26
C ARG A 365 11.26 22.28 16.68
N THR A 366 11.50 22.13 15.38
CA THR A 366 12.43 22.96 14.60
C THR A 366 11.63 23.66 13.52
N ASP A 367 11.39 24.95 13.67
CA ASP A 367 10.69 25.74 12.68
C ASP A 367 11.57 25.93 11.44
N ALA A 368 10.99 25.71 10.27
CA ALA A 368 11.65 25.94 8.98
C ALA A 368 11.54 27.41 8.54
N LEU A 369 10.53 28.13 9.03
CA LEU A 369 10.30 29.55 8.78
C LEU A 369 9.89 30.25 10.08
N HIS A 370 10.41 31.47 10.28
CA HIS A 370 10.17 32.30 11.44
C HIS A 370 9.74 33.71 11.01
N HIS A 371 8.52 34.11 11.37
CA HIS A 371 7.97 35.48 11.19
C HIS A 371 8.22 36.06 9.78
N ILE A 372 7.94 35.29 8.73
CA ILE A 372 8.11 35.70 7.34
C ILE A 372 7.12 36.80 6.98
N ASN A 373 7.68 37.93 6.51
CA ASN A 373 6.91 39.08 6.04
C ASN A 373 7.46 39.58 4.71
N PHE A 374 6.72 39.45 3.62
CA PHE A 374 7.01 40.07 2.33
C PHE A 374 5.75 40.05 1.43
N THR A 375 5.80 40.87 0.37
CA THR A 375 4.77 40.88 -0.68
C THR A 375 5.42 40.75 -2.04
N ALA A 376 4.97 39.76 -2.83
CA ALA A 376 5.22 39.64 -4.25
C ALA A 376 4.06 40.31 -5.02
N ARG A 377 4.35 41.41 -5.74
CA ARG A 377 3.32 42.17 -6.44
C ARG A 377 2.85 41.49 -7.71
N ALA A 378 1.58 41.69 -8.04
CA ALA A 378 1.00 41.16 -9.27
C ALA A 378 1.77 41.65 -10.52
N GLY A 379 2.09 40.74 -11.42
CA GLY A 379 2.82 41.02 -12.66
C GLY A 379 4.33 41.26 -12.50
N GLU A 380 4.88 41.12 -11.27
CA GLU A 380 6.30 41.26 -10.98
C GLU A 380 7.00 39.92 -10.75
N ILE A 381 8.30 39.91 -10.95
CA ILE A 381 9.18 38.77 -10.63
C ILE A 381 9.80 39.01 -9.26
N THR A 382 9.49 38.13 -8.30
CA THR A 382 10.11 38.12 -6.97
C THR A 382 11.04 36.93 -6.85
N ALA A 383 12.31 37.17 -6.60
CA ALA A 383 13.33 36.14 -6.43
C ALA A 383 13.57 35.83 -4.96
N LEU A 384 13.54 34.54 -4.59
CA LEU A 384 13.93 34.04 -3.27
C LEU A 384 15.38 33.55 -3.33
N VAL A 385 16.26 34.16 -2.53
CA VAL A 385 17.69 33.83 -2.48
C VAL A 385 18.17 33.55 -1.07
N GLY A 386 19.24 32.80 -0.93
CA GLY A 386 19.83 32.49 0.38
C GLY A 386 20.56 31.15 0.37
N PRO A 387 21.32 30.84 1.43
CA PRO A 387 22.01 29.55 1.55
C PRO A 387 21.08 28.34 1.44
N SER A 388 21.65 27.17 1.17
CA SER A 388 20.86 25.92 1.21
C SER A 388 20.27 25.73 2.60
N GLY A 389 19.01 25.27 2.66
CA GLY A 389 18.28 25.11 3.93
C GLY A 389 17.72 26.40 4.54
N SER A 390 17.78 27.57 3.87
CA SER A 390 17.25 28.84 4.40
C SER A 390 15.72 28.99 4.35
N GLY A 391 14.96 28.01 3.82
CA GLY A 391 13.50 28.04 3.78
C GLY A 391 12.88 28.47 2.45
N LYS A 392 13.66 28.66 1.36
CA LYS A 392 13.17 29.09 0.03
C LYS A 392 12.07 28.18 -0.54
N SER A 393 12.36 26.89 -0.67
CA SER A 393 11.42 25.90 -1.20
C SER A 393 10.21 25.71 -0.25
N THR A 394 10.39 25.95 1.05
CA THR A 394 9.27 25.95 2.01
C THR A 394 8.31 27.08 1.70
N ILE A 395 8.78 28.31 1.49
CA ILE A 395 7.93 29.45 1.08
C ILE A 395 7.17 29.14 -0.21
N ALA A 396 7.88 28.64 -1.22
CA ALA A 396 7.28 28.27 -2.51
C ALA A 396 6.17 27.24 -2.38
N ASN A 397 6.37 26.21 -1.56
CA ASN A 397 5.41 25.14 -1.32
C ASN A 397 4.17 25.59 -0.51
N LEU A 398 4.29 26.64 0.27
CA LEU A 398 3.16 27.20 1.04
C LEU A 398 2.21 28.03 0.17
N ILE A 399 2.65 28.57 -0.98
CA ILE A 399 1.83 29.36 -1.90
C ILE A 399 0.65 28.56 -2.46
N PRO A 400 0.86 27.34 -3.04
CA PRO A 400 -0.22 26.49 -3.49
C PRO A 400 -0.92 25.74 -2.34
N ARG A 401 -0.61 26.07 -1.09
CA ARG A 401 -1.17 25.44 0.11
C ARG A 401 -0.90 23.93 0.16
N PHE A 402 0.32 23.48 -0.18
CA PHE A 402 0.70 22.08 0.03
C PHE A 402 0.78 21.71 1.52
N TRP A 403 0.90 22.71 2.39
CA TRP A 403 0.79 22.65 3.84
C TRP A 403 0.00 23.85 4.34
N ASP A 404 -0.69 23.69 5.46
CA ASP A 404 -1.29 24.81 6.17
C ASP A 404 -0.28 25.44 7.15
N VAL A 405 -0.25 26.77 7.18
CA VAL A 405 0.54 27.51 8.18
C VAL A 405 -0.17 27.47 9.52
N GLU A 406 0.61 27.35 10.60
CA GLU A 406 0.09 27.36 11.96
C GLU A 406 -0.02 28.78 12.52
N GLN A 407 0.95 29.65 12.21
CA GLN A 407 0.97 31.05 12.61
C GLN A 407 1.06 31.96 11.41
N GLY A 408 0.40 33.10 11.50
CA GLY A 408 0.34 34.07 10.41
C GLY A 408 -0.65 33.68 9.32
N GLU A 409 -0.57 34.38 8.20
CA GLU A 409 -1.45 34.14 7.05
C GLU A 409 -0.75 34.39 5.72
N ILE A 410 -1.19 33.65 4.70
CA ILE A 410 -0.77 33.82 3.31
C ILE A 410 -2.01 34.25 2.54
N LYS A 411 -1.91 35.36 1.80
CA LYS A 411 -3.00 35.89 0.99
C LYS A 411 -2.62 35.92 -0.49
N ILE A 412 -3.58 35.64 -1.35
CA ILE A 412 -3.52 35.89 -2.80
C ILE A 412 -4.63 36.86 -3.13
N GLY A 413 -4.28 38.01 -3.73
CA GLY A 413 -5.27 39.04 -4.08
C GLY A 413 -6.11 39.48 -2.88
N GLY A 414 -5.50 39.61 -1.70
CA GLY A 414 -6.16 39.98 -0.46
C GLY A 414 -6.93 38.87 0.25
N THR A 415 -7.14 37.72 -0.39
CA THR A 415 -7.87 36.56 0.17
C THR A 415 -6.91 35.52 0.76
N ASN A 416 -7.16 35.10 2.01
CA ASN A 416 -6.35 34.05 2.65
C ASN A 416 -6.47 32.73 1.86
N VAL A 417 -5.35 32.09 1.59
CA VAL A 417 -5.29 30.83 0.82
C VAL A 417 -6.16 29.71 1.44
N LYS A 418 -6.36 29.72 2.75
CA LYS A 418 -7.25 28.78 3.45
C LYS A 418 -8.73 28.98 3.09
N ASN A 419 -9.10 30.18 2.63
CA ASN A 419 -10.48 30.53 2.25
C ASN A 419 -10.73 30.41 0.74
N ILE A 420 -9.74 30.08 -0.07
CA ILE A 420 -9.88 29.81 -1.50
C ILE A 420 -10.19 28.32 -1.67
N ALA A 421 -11.13 27.96 -2.56
CA ALA A 421 -11.40 26.57 -2.89
C ALA A 421 -10.12 25.90 -3.46
N THR A 422 -9.84 24.67 -3.06
CA THR A 422 -8.59 23.98 -3.45
C THR A 422 -8.43 23.90 -4.97
N GLU A 423 -9.49 23.58 -5.71
CA GLU A 423 -9.48 23.54 -7.19
C GLU A 423 -9.14 24.91 -7.76
N GLN A 424 -9.78 25.97 -7.28
CA GLN A 424 -9.51 27.33 -7.71
C GLN A 424 -8.08 27.78 -7.39
N LEU A 425 -7.54 27.42 -6.22
CA LEU A 425 -6.16 27.73 -5.87
C LEU A 425 -5.17 27.00 -6.79
N MET A 426 -5.47 25.75 -7.11
CA MET A 426 -4.68 24.98 -8.07
C MET A 426 -4.72 25.57 -9.48
N ASP A 427 -5.85 26.12 -9.91
CA ASP A 427 -5.97 26.82 -11.22
C ASP A 427 -5.16 28.12 -11.25
N LEU A 428 -5.09 28.83 -10.12
CA LEU A 428 -4.36 30.08 -10.02
C LEU A 428 -2.85 29.95 -10.03
N VAL A 429 -2.30 28.81 -9.60
CA VAL A 429 -0.87 28.63 -9.41
C VAL A 429 -0.34 27.50 -10.32
N SER A 430 0.63 27.82 -11.18
CA SER A 430 1.48 26.83 -11.85
C SER A 430 2.80 26.67 -11.08
N PHE A 431 3.26 25.44 -10.94
CA PHE A 431 4.50 25.12 -10.26
C PHE A 431 5.43 24.32 -11.20
N VAL A 432 6.67 24.74 -11.35
CA VAL A 432 7.73 23.99 -12.02
C VAL A 432 8.69 23.54 -10.93
N PHE A 433 8.67 22.25 -10.63
CA PHE A 433 9.51 21.63 -9.59
C PHE A 433 10.96 21.48 -10.04
N GLN A 434 11.86 21.40 -9.08
CA GLN A 434 13.28 21.12 -9.31
C GLN A 434 13.47 19.75 -9.96
N ASP A 435 12.83 18.71 -9.40
CA ASP A 435 12.84 17.37 -9.95
C ASP A 435 11.59 17.19 -10.82
N SER A 436 11.77 17.00 -12.11
CA SER A 436 10.69 16.78 -13.06
C SER A 436 10.22 15.34 -12.99
N PHE A 437 8.92 15.13 -12.77
CA PHE A 437 8.30 13.81 -12.81
C PHE A 437 7.52 13.61 -14.11
N LEU A 438 7.84 12.52 -14.83
CA LEU A 438 7.12 12.10 -16.04
C LEU A 438 6.35 10.80 -15.77
N PHE A 439 5.07 10.81 -16.15
CA PHE A 439 4.25 9.61 -16.11
C PHE A 439 4.66 8.64 -17.22
N PHE A 440 4.55 7.33 -16.95
CA PHE A 440 4.67 6.30 -17.99
C PHE A 440 3.49 6.39 -18.94
N ASP A 441 3.62 7.31 -19.90
CA ASP A 441 2.61 7.64 -20.91
C ASP A 441 3.30 8.34 -22.08
N THR A 442 2.52 8.71 -23.11
CA THR A 442 3.02 9.47 -24.25
C THR A 442 3.50 10.87 -23.83
N ILE A 443 4.39 11.47 -24.62
CA ILE A 443 4.79 12.87 -24.42
C ILE A 443 3.56 13.79 -24.53
N TYR A 444 2.66 13.50 -25.46
CA TYR A 444 1.40 14.22 -25.62
C TYR A 444 0.60 14.26 -24.31
N GLU A 445 0.33 13.10 -23.71
CA GLU A 445 -0.42 13.01 -22.46
C GLU A 445 0.35 13.64 -21.29
N ASN A 446 1.65 13.47 -21.23
CA ASN A 446 2.49 14.12 -20.24
C ASN A 446 2.40 15.65 -20.26
N ILE A 447 2.34 16.27 -21.44
CA ILE A 447 2.14 17.73 -21.56
C ILE A 447 0.68 18.09 -21.26
N ARG A 448 -0.29 17.29 -21.72
CA ARG A 448 -1.73 17.52 -21.55
C ARG A 448 -2.18 17.51 -20.08
N VAL A 449 -1.39 16.94 -19.16
CA VAL A 449 -1.61 17.07 -17.71
C VAL A 449 -1.81 18.54 -17.30
N GLY A 450 -1.16 19.49 -17.97
CA GLY A 450 -1.34 20.92 -17.71
C GLY A 450 -2.76 21.44 -17.97
N ASN A 451 -3.46 20.88 -18.97
CA ASN A 451 -4.87 21.15 -19.26
C ASN A 451 -5.50 19.95 -19.98
N PRO A 452 -6.27 19.10 -19.26
CA PRO A 452 -6.88 17.88 -19.81
C PRO A 452 -7.86 18.14 -20.98
N HIS A 453 -8.35 19.37 -21.14
CA HIS A 453 -9.28 19.76 -22.20
C HIS A 453 -8.57 20.38 -23.42
N ALA A 454 -7.24 20.47 -23.42
CA ALA A 454 -6.47 21.05 -24.51
C ALA A 454 -6.55 20.20 -25.78
N THR A 455 -6.63 20.89 -26.95
CA THR A 455 -6.53 20.22 -28.23
C THR A 455 -5.10 19.84 -28.58
N ARG A 456 -4.90 18.96 -29.56
CA ARG A 456 -3.55 18.53 -30.00
C ARG A 456 -2.70 19.71 -30.45
N GLU A 457 -3.30 20.67 -31.12
CA GLU A 457 -2.64 21.89 -31.60
C GLU A 457 -2.15 22.76 -30.44
N GLN A 458 -2.94 22.87 -29.38
CA GLN A 458 -2.56 23.61 -28.16
C GLN A 458 -1.41 22.95 -27.44
N VAL A 459 -1.40 21.61 -27.35
CA VAL A 459 -0.30 20.84 -26.75
C VAL A 459 0.99 21.04 -27.55
N ILE A 460 0.92 20.95 -28.88
CA ILE A 460 2.07 21.19 -29.77
C ILE A 460 2.57 22.63 -29.64
N ALA A 461 1.67 23.63 -29.63
CA ALA A 461 2.07 25.02 -29.43
C ALA A 461 2.75 25.27 -28.10
N ALA A 462 2.29 24.64 -27.02
CA ALA A 462 2.93 24.70 -25.70
C ALA A 462 4.32 24.03 -25.73
N ALA A 463 4.48 22.89 -26.39
CA ALA A 463 5.75 22.21 -26.56
C ALA A 463 6.74 23.05 -27.38
N GLN A 464 6.31 23.70 -28.46
CA GLN A 464 7.13 24.62 -29.25
C GLN A 464 7.57 25.83 -28.41
N ALA A 465 6.65 26.41 -27.64
CA ALA A 465 6.97 27.50 -26.74
C ALA A 465 7.98 27.12 -25.66
N ALA A 466 7.94 25.87 -25.19
CA ALA A 466 8.88 25.29 -24.22
C ALA A 466 10.17 24.75 -24.85
N GLN A 467 10.41 24.96 -26.16
CA GLN A 467 11.57 24.43 -26.89
C GLN A 467 11.68 22.90 -26.82
N CYS A 468 10.52 22.19 -26.85
CA CYS A 468 10.47 20.73 -26.82
C CYS A 468 10.35 20.12 -28.22
N ASP A 469 9.73 20.82 -29.16
CA ASP A 469 9.30 20.26 -30.47
C ASP A 469 10.48 19.67 -31.24
N GLU A 470 11.63 20.32 -31.22
CA GLU A 470 12.83 19.85 -31.91
C GLU A 470 13.23 18.42 -31.51
N PHE A 471 13.41 18.14 -30.22
CA PHE A 471 13.80 16.79 -29.80
C PHE A 471 12.65 15.79 -29.93
N ILE A 472 11.38 16.23 -29.75
CA ILE A 472 10.21 15.36 -29.91
C ILE A 472 10.11 14.85 -31.35
N GLN A 473 10.38 15.69 -32.35
CA GLN A 473 10.35 15.29 -33.76
C GLN A 473 11.41 14.25 -34.14
N HIS A 474 12.50 14.17 -33.38
CA HIS A 474 13.55 13.14 -33.57
C HIS A 474 13.22 11.79 -32.93
N LEU A 475 12.19 11.71 -32.10
CA LEU A 475 11.79 10.47 -31.46
C LEU A 475 10.96 9.57 -32.41
N PRO A 476 11.02 8.22 -32.27
CA PRO A 476 10.42 7.29 -33.22
C PRO A 476 8.92 7.46 -33.46
N LYS A 477 8.17 7.88 -32.45
CA LYS A 477 6.72 8.12 -32.52
C LYS A 477 6.36 9.58 -32.20
N GLN A 478 7.33 10.48 -32.22
CA GLN A 478 7.14 11.89 -31.93
C GLN A 478 6.34 12.12 -30.62
N TYR A 479 5.26 12.87 -30.65
CA TYR A 479 4.38 13.13 -29.49
C TYR A 479 3.73 11.89 -28.91
N ASP A 480 3.58 10.82 -29.68
CA ASP A 480 3.00 9.55 -29.24
C ASP A 480 4.08 8.57 -28.70
N THR A 481 5.31 9.04 -28.51
CA THR A 481 6.39 8.29 -27.86
C THR A 481 6.11 8.13 -26.38
N ILE A 482 6.16 6.89 -25.87
CA ILE A 482 5.99 6.58 -24.45
C ILE A 482 7.30 6.87 -23.72
N ILE A 483 7.22 7.65 -22.66
CA ILE A 483 8.31 8.07 -21.78
C ILE A 483 8.01 7.73 -20.31
N GLY A 484 8.95 7.94 -19.42
CA GLY A 484 8.83 7.61 -17.99
C GLY A 484 9.65 6.38 -17.61
N GLU A 485 9.42 5.82 -16.42
CA GLU A 485 10.31 4.80 -15.80
C GLU A 485 10.58 3.56 -16.68
N GLU A 486 9.64 3.14 -17.53
CA GLU A 486 9.77 1.97 -18.42
C GLU A 486 9.78 2.36 -19.92
N GLY A 487 9.73 3.66 -20.22
CA GLY A 487 9.70 4.19 -21.58
C GLY A 487 11.08 4.62 -22.10
N ILE A 488 11.07 5.47 -23.14
CA ILE A 488 12.29 6.07 -23.66
C ILE A 488 12.83 7.06 -22.61
N TYR A 489 14.13 6.95 -22.34
CA TYR A 489 14.82 7.84 -21.43
C TYR A 489 15.07 9.20 -22.09
N LEU A 490 14.68 10.27 -21.42
CA LEU A 490 14.97 11.64 -21.78
C LEU A 490 16.13 12.18 -20.93
N SER A 491 16.86 13.15 -21.43
CA SER A 491 17.84 13.89 -20.61
C SER A 491 17.10 14.76 -19.59
N GLY A 492 17.74 15.06 -18.45
CA GLY A 492 17.12 15.91 -17.42
C GLY A 492 16.66 17.27 -17.96
N GLY A 493 17.36 17.84 -18.97
CA GLY A 493 16.96 19.08 -19.63
C GLY A 493 15.70 18.94 -20.50
N GLU A 494 15.51 17.79 -21.17
CA GLU A 494 14.30 17.48 -21.93
C GLU A 494 13.11 17.26 -21.01
N GLU A 495 13.29 16.50 -19.90
CA GLU A 495 12.25 16.30 -18.89
C GLU A 495 11.77 17.61 -18.29
N GLN A 496 12.70 18.50 -17.97
CA GLN A 496 12.36 19.80 -17.38
C GLN A 496 11.65 20.71 -18.39
N ARG A 497 12.03 20.70 -19.69
CA ARG A 497 11.29 21.43 -20.72
C ARG A 497 9.86 20.90 -20.87
N ILE A 498 9.60 19.60 -20.74
CA ILE A 498 8.22 19.06 -20.69
C ILE A 498 7.46 19.64 -19.49
N SER A 499 8.09 19.78 -18.33
CA SER A 499 7.47 20.40 -17.16
C SER A 499 7.15 21.89 -17.39
N VAL A 500 8.01 22.62 -18.11
CA VAL A 500 7.72 23.99 -18.56
C VAL A 500 6.57 24.01 -19.59
N ALA A 501 6.50 23.06 -20.52
CA ALA A 501 5.38 22.94 -21.46
C ALA A 501 4.03 22.73 -20.75
N ARG A 502 4.01 21.90 -19.67
CA ARG A 502 2.83 21.76 -18.79
C ARG A 502 2.40 23.10 -18.20
N ALA A 503 3.34 23.87 -17.68
CA ALA A 503 3.06 25.18 -17.07
C ALA A 503 2.59 26.22 -18.11
N ILE A 504 3.14 26.20 -19.32
CA ILE A 504 2.67 27.03 -20.45
C ILE A 504 1.25 26.67 -20.84
N LEU A 505 0.95 25.37 -21.00
CA LEU A 505 -0.37 24.88 -21.38
C LEU A 505 -1.44 25.21 -20.34
N LYS A 506 -1.09 25.11 -19.05
CA LYS A 506 -1.97 25.47 -17.93
C LYS A 506 -2.26 26.96 -17.87
N ASN A 507 -1.29 27.79 -18.20
CA ASN A 507 -1.39 29.24 -18.29
C ASN A 507 -1.96 29.96 -17.06
N SER A 508 -1.57 29.54 -15.86
CA SER A 508 -1.99 30.18 -14.60
C SER A 508 -1.42 31.58 -14.43
N PRO A 509 -2.11 32.51 -13.74
CA PRO A 509 -1.64 33.89 -13.49
C PRO A 509 -0.47 33.98 -12.51
N ILE A 510 -0.31 32.99 -11.63
CA ILE A 510 0.80 32.90 -10.67
C ILE A 510 1.70 31.72 -11.07
N LEU A 511 2.99 31.95 -11.07
CA LEU A 511 4.00 30.99 -11.43
C LEU A 511 5.04 30.84 -10.32
N VAL A 512 5.29 29.63 -9.88
CA VAL A 512 6.38 29.29 -8.96
C VAL A 512 7.41 28.43 -9.70
N LEU A 513 8.65 28.89 -9.75
CA LEU A 513 9.79 28.22 -10.38
C LEU A 513 10.81 27.82 -9.30
N ASP A 514 10.97 26.51 -9.08
CA ASP A 514 11.98 25.99 -8.16
C ASP A 514 13.17 25.45 -9.01
N GLU A 515 14.29 26.19 -9.00
CA GLU A 515 15.57 25.83 -9.64
C GLU A 515 15.46 25.36 -11.13
N ALA A 516 14.64 26.02 -11.93
CA ALA A 516 14.34 25.61 -13.31
C ALA A 516 15.54 25.67 -14.30
N THR A 517 16.77 26.02 -13.88
CA THR A 517 17.93 26.29 -14.78
C THR A 517 19.25 25.60 -14.40
N ALA A 518 19.23 24.54 -13.62
CA ALA A 518 20.44 23.90 -13.07
C ALA A 518 21.11 22.88 -14.03
N PHE A 519 21.25 23.19 -15.33
CA PHE A 519 21.89 22.26 -16.29
C PHE A 519 23.37 22.57 -16.50
N ALA A 520 24.16 21.49 -16.70
CA ALA A 520 25.57 21.57 -17.01
C ALA A 520 25.85 21.89 -18.50
N ASP A 521 24.83 21.75 -19.39
CA ASP A 521 24.98 21.95 -20.82
C ASP A 521 24.49 23.34 -21.26
N PRO A 522 25.36 24.20 -21.82
CA PRO A 522 25.02 25.56 -22.23
C PRO A 522 23.92 25.68 -23.27
N GLU A 523 23.77 24.69 -24.18
CA GLU A 523 22.71 24.71 -25.19
C GLU A 523 21.34 24.49 -24.58
N ASN A 524 21.23 23.52 -23.70
CA ASN A 524 20.01 23.26 -22.95
C ASN A 524 19.66 24.41 -22.01
N GLU A 525 20.64 25.06 -21.40
CA GLU A 525 20.42 26.26 -20.57
C GLU A 525 19.84 27.40 -21.40
N TYR A 526 20.36 27.66 -22.59
CA TYR A 526 19.84 28.71 -23.48
C TYR A 526 18.39 28.42 -23.93
N LYS A 527 18.09 27.19 -24.38
CA LYS A 527 16.74 26.77 -24.75
C LYS A 527 15.76 26.89 -23.55
N MET A 528 16.20 26.54 -22.36
CA MET A 528 15.41 26.68 -21.15
C MET A 528 15.14 28.14 -20.80
N GLN A 529 16.12 29.04 -20.91
CA GLN A 529 15.92 30.46 -20.68
C GLN A 529 14.89 31.06 -21.65
N LEU A 530 14.92 30.68 -22.94
CA LEU A 530 13.92 31.10 -23.91
C LEU A 530 12.51 30.60 -23.55
N ALA A 531 12.39 29.37 -23.09
CA ALA A 531 11.12 28.80 -22.65
C ALA A 531 10.57 29.54 -21.41
N ILE A 532 11.44 29.79 -20.41
CA ILE A 532 11.07 30.53 -19.21
C ILE A 532 10.66 31.97 -19.54
N GLN A 533 11.37 32.69 -20.42
CA GLN A 533 11.00 34.05 -20.83
C GLN A 533 9.59 34.13 -21.41
N LYS A 534 9.17 33.13 -22.19
CA LYS A 534 7.79 33.04 -22.68
C LYS A 534 6.79 32.74 -21.57
N LEU A 535 7.18 31.86 -20.62
CA LEU A 535 6.30 31.42 -19.53
C LEU A 535 6.01 32.53 -18.52
N ILE A 536 7.00 33.38 -18.20
CA ILE A 536 6.89 34.43 -17.14
C ILE A 536 6.13 35.68 -17.58
N ARG A 537 5.88 35.85 -18.87
CA ARG A 537 5.29 37.07 -19.40
C ARG A 537 3.90 37.32 -18.83
N ASP A 538 3.67 38.53 -18.35
CA ASP A 538 2.39 39.02 -17.79
C ASP A 538 1.88 38.21 -16.57
N LYS A 539 2.78 37.57 -15.81
CA LYS A 539 2.45 36.76 -14.63
C LYS A 539 3.11 37.27 -13.37
N THR A 540 2.51 36.93 -12.23
CA THR A 540 3.17 37.06 -10.91
C THR A 540 4.10 35.87 -10.73
N VAL A 541 5.40 36.12 -10.60
CA VAL A 541 6.39 35.04 -10.63
C VAL A 541 7.19 35.01 -9.34
N ILE A 542 7.28 33.83 -8.73
CA ILE A 542 8.20 33.52 -7.64
C ILE A 542 9.30 32.60 -8.20
N ILE A 543 10.54 33.03 -8.11
CA ILE A 543 11.70 32.24 -8.55
C ILE A 543 12.58 31.89 -7.36
N ILE A 544 12.82 30.60 -7.12
CA ILE A 544 13.88 30.14 -6.23
C ILE A 544 15.16 30.06 -7.07
N ALA A 545 16.13 30.90 -6.75
CA ALA A 545 17.36 30.99 -7.51
C ALA A 545 18.52 30.33 -6.78
N HIS A 546 19.18 29.40 -7.46
CA HIS A 546 20.49 28.86 -7.10
C HIS A 546 21.61 29.53 -7.88
N ARG A 547 21.31 30.12 -9.05
CA ARG A 547 22.23 30.93 -9.82
C ARG A 547 21.87 32.42 -9.73
N LEU A 548 22.76 33.24 -9.20
CA LEU A 548 22.49 34.66 -9.03
C LEU A 548 22.37 35.41 -10.37
N SER A 549 22.89 34.86 -11.46
CA SER A 549 22.74 35.44 -12.82
C SER A 549 21.29 35.45 -13.30
N SER A 550 20.46 34.46 -12.88
CA SER A 550 19.08 34.34 -13.34
C SER A 550 18.10 35.36 -12.72
N ILE A 551 18.53 36.08 -11.67
CA ILE A 551 17.69 37.02 -10.93
C ILE A 551 18.04 38.50 -11.12
N LEU A 552 19.00 38.82 -12.00
CA LEU A 552 19.38 40.20 -12.28
C LEU A 552 18.22 41.05 -12.80
N SER A 553 17.25 40.41 -13.48
CA SER A 553 16.02 41.05 -13.99
C SER A 553 14.85 40.99 -13.02
N ALA A 554 15.03 40.47 -11.80
CA ALA A 554 13.95 40.39 -10.82
C ALA A 554 13.57 41.79 -10.31
N ASN A 555 12.27 42.09 -10.26
CA ASN A 555 11.77 43.34 -9.71
C ASN A 555 12.01 43.46 -8.21
N ARG A 556 12.02 42.32 -7.51
CA ARG A 556 12.27 42.24 -6.08
C ARG A 556 13.05 40.98 -5.72
N ILE A 557 14.01 41.12 -4.84
CA ILE A 557 14.79 40.03 -4.25
C ILE A 557 14.49 39.98 -2.76
N VAL A 558 14.15 38.79 -2.26
CA VAL A 558 13.94 38.48 -0.85
C VAL A 558 15.04 37.53 -0.40
N VAL A 559 15.85 37.99 0.53
CA VAL A 559 17.03 37.24 1.01
C VAL A 559 16.68 36.53 2.30
N LEU A 560 16.84 35.21 2.30
CA LEU A 560 16.52 34.32 3.40
C LEU A 560 17.79 33.79 4.06
N LYS A 561 17.78 33.77 5.39
CA LYS A 561 18.82 33.12 6.21
C LYS A 561 18.17 32.49 7.44
N GLU A 562 18.45 31.20 7.68
CA GLU A 562 17.96 30.47 8.86
C GLU A 562 16.45 30.63 9.10
N GLY A 563 15.64 30.50 8.02
CA GLY A 563 14.19 30.63 8.11
C GLY A 563 13.63 32.04 8.28
N CYS A 564 14.45 33.09 8.22
CA CYS A 564 14.05 34.50 8.37
C CYS A 564 14.33 35.29 7.09
N VAL A 565 13.52 36.31 6.81
CA VAL A 565 13.82 37.32 5.80
C VAL A 565 14.78 38.35 6.40
N VAL A 566 15.99 38.43 5.86
CA VAL A 566 17.05 39.31 6.39
C VAL A 566 17.26 40.57 5.57
N GLN A 567 16.98 40.54 4.26
CA GLN A 567 17.08 41.69 3.36
C GLN A 567 16.01 41.60 2.28
N GLN A 568 15.53 42.74 1.78
CA GLN A 568 14.64 42.85 0.63
C GLN A 568 14.99 44.09 -0.19
N GLY A 569 14.94 44.01 -1.50
CA GLY A 569 15.20 45.13 -2.40
C GLY A 569 15.44 44.69 -3.84
N THR A 570 15.90 45.62 -4.69
CA THR A 570 16.39 45.34 -6.04
C THR A 570 17.85 44.86 -6.00
N HIS A 571 18.33 44.29 -7.07
CA HIS A 571 19.75 43.89 -7.20
C HIS A 571 20.70 45.05 -6.85
N GLU A 572 20.47 46.22 -7.41
CA GLU A 572 21.32 47.39 -7.20
C GLU A 572 21.33 47.87 -5.76
N GLU A 573 20.16 47.91 -5.10
CA GLU A 573 20.00 48.30 -3.69
C GLU A 573 20.79 47.35 -2.78
N LEU A 574 20.61 46.03 -3.00
CA LEU A 574 21.20 45.00 -2.15
C LEU A 574 22.71 44.85 -2.35
N CYS A 575 23.24 45.15 -3.55
CA CYS A 575 24.69 45.19 -3.79
C CYS A 575 25.37 46.37 -3.10
N ARG A 576 24.66 47.49 -2.88
CA ARG A 576 25.20 48.67 -2.16
C ARG A 576 25.19 48.51 -0.64
N GLN A 577 24.35 47.58 -0.11
CA GLN A 577 24.23 47.33 1.32
C GLN A 577 25.16 46.17 1.73
N GLU A 578 25.89 46.36 2.83
CA GLU A 578 26.60 45.24 3.45
C GLU A 578 25.59 44.24 3.99
N GLY A 579 25.71 42.96 3.60
CA GLY A 579 24.77 41.94 4.03
C GLY A 579 25.00 40.57 3.39
N VAL A 580 24.00 39.71 3.57
CA VAL A 580 24.05 38.31 3.06
C VAL A 580 24.07 38.31 1.53
N TYR A 581 23.27 39.17 0.89
CA TYR A 581 23.17 39.22 -0.57
C TYR A 581 24.51 39.63 -1.21
N LYS A 582 25.13 40.71 -0.74
CA LYS A 582 26.40 41.18 -1.26
C LYS A 582 27.50 40.14 -1.14
N LYS A 583 27.60 39.46 0.02
CA LYS A 583 28.58 38.37 0.22
C LYS A 583 28.36 37.22 -0.76
N MET A 584 27.08 36.85 -1.02
CA MET A 584 26.78 35.82 -2.01
C MET A 584 27.10 36.25 -3.43
N TRP A 585 26.86 37.52 -3.76
CA TRP A 585 27.14 38.09 -5.07
C TRP A 585 28.65 38.20 -5.32
N ASP A 586 29.42 38.70 -4.36
CA ASP A 586 30.87 38.78 -4.44
C ASP A 586 31.50 37.39 -4.63
N ALA A 587 31.09 36.42 -3.84
CA ALA A 587 31.54 35.03 -3.99
C ALA A 587 31.18 34.42 -5.36
N TYR A 588 29.99 34.74 -5.89
CA TYR A 588 29.59 34.31 -7.24
C TYR A 588 30.46 34.94 -8.33
N THR A 589 30.74 36.24 -8.21
CA THR A 589 31.56 36.98 -9.17
C THR A 589 33.01 36.49 -9.16
N ASP A 590 33.57 36.27 -7.98
CA ASP A 590 34.91 35.71 -7.81
C ASP A 590 35.00 34.29 -8.40
N ALA A 591 34.00 33.45 -8.17
CA ALA A 591 33.94 32.11 -8.74
C ALA A 591 33.78 32.11 -10.28
N SER A 592 33.05 33.07 -10.84
CA SER A 592 32.89 33.21 -12.29
C SER A 592 34.15 33.69 -13.01
N GLN A 593 35.02 34.40 -12.28
CA GLN A 593 36.31 34.87 -12.78
C GLN A 593 37.47 33.86 -12.54
N TRP A 594 37.17 32.76 -11.79
CA TRP A 594 38.16 31.75 -11.49
C TRP A 594 38.52 30.95 -12.76
N THR A 595 39.80 31.08 -13.18
CA THR A 595 40.37 30.30 -14.27
C THR A 595 41.31 29.25 -13.68
N LEU A 596 41.22 28.01 -14.20
CA LEU A 596 42.24 27.00 -13.93
C LEU A 596 43.58 27.53 -14.43
N ASN A 597 44.49 27.92 -13.52
CA ASN A 597 45.88 28.19 -13.90
C ASN A 597 46.44 26.92 -14.53
N LYS A 598 46.88 27.03 -15.79
CA LYS A 598 47.53 25.96 -16.55
C LYS A 598 48.85 25.56 -15.90
#